data_6090acbd135fdbc5cffbf49c95686cfd
#
_entry.id   6090acbd135fdbc5cffbf49c95686cfd
#
_cell.length_a   1.000
_cell.length_b   1.000
_cell.length_c   1.000
_cell.angle_alpha   90.00
_cell.angle_beta   90.00
_cell.angle_gamma   90.00
#
_symmetry.space_group_name_H-M   'P 1'
#
loop_
_entity.id
_entity.type
_entity.pdbx_description
1 polymer ?
#
loop_
_entity_poly.entity_id
_entity_poly.type
_entity_poly.pdbx_seq_one_letter_code
_entity_poly.pdbx_strand_id
1 'polypeptide(L)'
;MTITAVESTAWRKLLGWARKWSVALVLVLVGLAVSISNLAQHDQVFSPYDEWVYYDYVEKVPTEGFVRQGEYIGEPALQAMACVGDPYGARGEPCTGEDGVYDEPELYPQGGKTSADLYTPLYFSITWLGAQVVTFFSGAELLDAARATGLLWMVSGLIALVLLFREFRVPRLLQLGLGLITIGISSSHYAFTYITTDAPALVSGAVVALLGAKFARTGKYGWWLAVAAVIVTLLKIAFLFIVALVAIALVLNALIRVRKGEPFRGGRSPSPARMIVIPTVAIGFSLIAEAIWLVIRSANSLGASADQGLSSMLSVAGLLSASFVFLVPRTGISGNSSFVEFAMAPYTLLTALGVIGWFFTNRGSGISRSWSIAAAIASVAFAPLMLVGMQIALGSVAPISPRYALVLAPVFLIGIAAMTRNSIATWIVLVYGGALSVFALLGFIH
;
A
#
# COMPACT_ATOMS: atom_id res chain seq x y z
N MET A 1 35.48 -40.46 15.10
CA MET A 1 34.11 -40.31 15.65
C MET A 1 33.75 -38.83 15.91
N THR A 2 33.93 -37.93 14.96
CA THR A 2 33.68 -36.47 15.16
C THR A 2 32.68 -35.86 14.14
N ILE A 3 32.16 -36.67 13.22
CA ILE A 3 31.26 -36.20 12.14
C ILE A 3 29.83 -36.01 12.63
N THR A 4 29.36 -36.79 13.59
CA THR A 4 27.94 -36.74 14.07
C THR A 4 27.60 -35.52 14.91
N ALA A 5 28.56 -34.88 15.59
CA ALA A 5 28.29 -33.71 16.43
C ALA A 5 28.12 -32.39 15.63
N VAL A 6 28.81 -32.27 14.50
CA VAL A 6 28.74 -31.09 13.61
C VAL A 6 27.43 -31.08 12.82
N GLU A 7 26.98 -32.23 12.32
CA GLU A 7 25.70 -32.36 11.63
C GLU A 7 24.51 -32.02 12.55
N SER A 8 24.53 -32.45 13.81
CA SER A 8 23.45 -32.16 14.77
C SER A 8 23.29 -30.67 15.09
N THR A 9 24.41 -29.92 15.08
CA THR A 9 24.39 -28.45 15.29
C THR A 9 23.89 -27.67 14.07
N ALA A 10 24.23 -28.11 12.87
CA ALA A 10 23.74 -27.52 11.62
C ALA A 10 22.24 -27.73 11.46
N TRP A 11 21.72 -28.93 11.68
CA TRP A 11 20.31 -29.26 11.67
C TRP A 11 19.50 -28.46 12.72
N ARG A 12 20.01 -28.33 13.94
CA ARG A 12 19.35 -27.51 14.97
C ARG A 12 19.26 -26.02 14.58
N LYS A 13 20.30 -25.48 13.95
CA LYS A 13 20.30 -24.10 13.43
C LYS A 13 19.30 -23.93 12.28
N LEU A 14 19.25 -24.87 11.33
CA LEU A 14 18.29 -24.90 10.22
C LEU A 14 16.84 -25.01 10.72
N LEU A 15 16.55 -25.92 11.64
CA LEU A 15 15.24 -26.05 12.25
C LEU A 15 14.84 -24.80 13.04
N GLY A 16 15.78 -24.18 13.75
CA GLY A 16 15.57 -22.91 14.44
C GLY A 16 15.25 -21.77 13.46
N TRP A 17 15.98 -21.71 12.35
CA TRP A 17 15.74 -20.75 11.28
C TRP A 17 14.40 -21.00 10.59
N ALA A 18 14.12 -22.24 10.17
CA ALA A 18 12.84 -22.61 9.55
C ALA A 18 11.65 -22.30 10.47
N ARG A 19 11.75 -22.64 11.76
CA ARG A 19 10.72 -22.29 12.74
C ARG A 19 10.55 -20.77 12.89
N LYS A 20 11.65 -20.01 12.80
CA LYS A 20 11.59 -18.54 12.86
C LYS A 20 10.86 -17.96 11.66
N TRP A 21 11.05 -18.48 10.46
CA TRP A 21 10.51 -17.91 9.22
C TRP A 21 9.26 -18.61 8.70
N SER A 22 8.76 -19.67 9.39
CA SER A 22 7.63 -20.48 8.93
C SER A 22 6.39 -19.66 8.54
N VAL A 23 6.00 -18.68 9.36
CA VAL A 23 4.83 -17.84 9.08
C VAL A 23 5.04 -17.01 7.81
N ALA A 24 6.21 -16.38 7.67
CA ALA A 24 6.52 -15.59 6.47
C ALA A 24 6.55 -16.47 5.22
N LEU A 25 7.17 -17.67 5.31
CA LEU A 25 7.25 -18.62 4.20
C LEU A 25 5.85 -19.06 3.76
N VAL A 26 4.99 -19.47 4.71
CA VAL A 26 3.61 -19.89 4.39
C VAL A 26 2.83 -18.74 3.76
N LEU A 27 2.90 -17.52 4.32
CA LEU A 27 2.21 -16.37 3.75
C LEU A 27 2.72 -16.02 2.35
N VAL A 28 4.03 -16.06 2.12
CA VAL A 28 4.60 -15.81 0.79
C VAL A 28 4.14 -16.87 -0.21
N LEU A 29 4.17 -18.16 0.16
CA LEU A 29 3.72 -19.23 -0.73
C LEU A 29 2.22 -19.12 -1.07
N VAL A 30 1.38 -18.85 -0.07
CA VAL A 30 -0.07 -18.65 -0.30
C VAL A 30 -0.30 -17.38 -1.13
N GLY A 31 0.38 -16.27 -0.81
CA GLY A 31 0.29 -15.02 -1.57
C GLY A 31 0.69 -15.21 -3.03
N LEU A 32 1.81 -15.90 -3.30
CA LEU A 32 2.23 -16.23 -4.66
C LEU A 32 1.18 -17.09 -5.38
N ALA A 33 0.65 -18.14 -4.73
CA ALA A 33 -0.38 -18.98 -5.32
C ALA A 33 -1.63 -18.16 -5.70
N VAL A 34 -2.12 -17.30 -4.79
CA VAL A 34 -3.28 -16.44 -5.03
C VAL A 34 -3.01 -15.44 -6.16
N SER A 35 -1.89 -14.70 -6.10
CA SER A 35 -1.62 -13.67 -7.10
C SER A 35 -1.29 -14.24 -8.47
N ILE A 36 -0.59 -15.37 -8.57
CA ILE A 36 -0.34 -16.07 -9.84
C ILE A 36 -1.65 -16.60 -10.41
N SER A 37 -2.53 -17.20 -9.58
CA SER A 37 -3.86 -17.64 -10.02
C SER A 37 -4.68 -16.47 -10.56
N ASN A 38 -4.67 -15.34 -9.87
CA ASN A 38 -5.40 -14.14 -10.29
C ASN A 38 -4.84 -13.56 -11.60
N LEU A 39 -3.51 -13.48 -11.75
CA LEU A 39 -2.87 -13.05 -13.00
C LEU A 39 -3.21 -13.99 -14.17
N ALA A 40 -3.28 -15.31 -13.93
CA ALA A 40 -3.64 -16.28 -14.95
C ALA A 40 -5.14 -16.25 -15.34
N GLN A 41 -6.00 -15.73 -14.48
CA GLN A 41 -7.44 -15.53 -14.71
C GLN A 41 -7.76 -14.12 -15.23
N HIS A 42 -6.76 -13.27 -15.39
CA HIS A 42 -6.92 -11.92 -15.90
C HIS A 42 -7.31 -12.00 -17.38
N ASP A 43 -8.44 -11.42 -17.75
CA ASP A 43 -8.94 -11.37 -19.13
C ASP A 43 -8.19 -10.34 -20.01
N GLN A 44 -6.93 -10.03 -19.67
CA GLN A 44 -6.07 -8.99 -20.26
C GLN A 44 -6.62 -7.56 -20.19
N VAL A 45 -7.88 -7.39 -19.82
CA VAL A 45 -8.55 -6.08 -19.69
C VAL A 45 -7.82 -5.20 -18.67
N PHE A 46 -7.66 -3.92 -18.97
CA PHE A 46 -7.14 -2.95 -17.99
C PHE A 46 -8.03 -2.86 -16.75
N SER A 47 -7.47 -2.50 -15.64
CA SER A 47 -8.26 -2.23 -14.43
C SER A 47 -9.27 -1.11 -14.69
N PRO A 48 -10.38 -1.08 -13.92
CA PRO A 48 -11.39 -0.01 -14.06
C PRO A 48 -10.89 1.37 -13.61
N TYR A 49 -9.60 1.47 -13.24
CA TYR A 49 -8.97 2.71 -12.82
C TYR A 49 -7.89 3.13 -13.82
N ASP A 50 -6.79 3.65 -13.34
CA ASP A 50 -5.76 4.35 -14.11
C ASP A 50 -4.70 3.41 -14.73
N GLU A 51 -4.91 2.08 -14.86
CA GLU A 51 -3.87 1.14 -15.27
C GLU A 51 -3.32 1.44 -16.68
N TRP A 52 -4.19 1.84 -17.61
CA TRP A 52 -3.75 2.15 -18.98
C TRP A 52 -2.83 3.36 -19.05
N VAL A 53 -3.05 4.41 -18.22
CA VAL A 53 -2.15 5.55 -18.12
C VAL A 53 -0.86 5.19 -17.35
N TYR A 54 -0.91 4.22 -16.45
CA TYR A 54 0.27 3.69 -15.77
C TYR A 54 1.11 2.80 -16.68
N TYR A 55 0.47 2.04 -17.55
CA TYR A 55 1.14 1.25 -18.59
C TYR A 55 1.89 2.17 -19.56
N ASP A 56 1.26 3.24 -20.06
CA ASP A 56 1.92 4.29 -20.85
C ASP A 56 3.16 4.85 -20.15
N TYR A 57 3.06 5.12 -18.85
CA TYR A 57 4.21 5.62 -18.10
C TYR A 57 5.35 4.59 -18.05
N VAL A 58 5.03 3.31 -17.82
CA VAL A 58 6.05 2.24 -17.83
C VAL A 58 6.74 2.13 -19.19
N GLU A 59 6.01 2.29 -20.29
CA GLU A 59 6.53 2.32 -21.66
C GLU A 59 7.50 3.48 -21.88
N LYS A 60 7.15 4.68 -21.40
CA LYS A 60 7.90 5.91 -21.63
C LYS A 60 9.11 6.09 -20.71
N VAL A 61 9.11 5.49 -19.53
CA VAL A 61 10.19 5.67 -18.53
C VAL A 61 11.60 5.44 -19.09
N PRO A 62 11.89 4.39 -19.89
CA PRO A 62 13.25 4.13 -20.35
C PRO A 62 13.78 5.17 -21.34
N THR A 63 12.90 5.85 -22.06
CA THR A 63 13.27 6.79 -23.13
C THR A 63 13.10 8.25 -22.72
N GLU A 64 12.03 8.56 -21.96
CA GLU A 64 11.67 9.93 -21.59
C GLU A 64 11.95 10.24 -20.12
N GLY A 65 12.13 9.20 -19.28
CA GLY A 65 12.36 9.31 -17.85
C GLY A 65 11.09 9.53 -17.02
N PHE A 66 10.16 10.34 -17.49
CA PHE A 66 8.86 10.60 -16.85
C PHE A 66 7.85 11.14 -17.86
N VAL A 67 6.55 10.97 -17.59
CA VAL A 67 5.49 11.59 -18.38
C VAL A 67 5.23 13.02 -17.91
N ARG A 68 4.93 13.91 -18.87
CA ARG A 68 4.77 15.35 -18.62
C ARG A 68 3.30 15.72 -18.45
N GLN A 69 3.04 16.77 -17.73
CA GLN A 69 1.69 17.33 -17.60
C GLN A 69 1.13 17.72 -18.97
N GLY A 70 -0.08 17.26 -19.29
CA GLY A 70 -0.74 17.55 -20.56
C GLY A 70 -0.23 16.73 -21.74
N GLU A 71 0.63 15.75 -21.51
CA GLU A 71 1.14 14.82 -22.52
C GLU A 71 0.07 13.82 -22.95
N TYR A 72 0.10 13.46 -24.23
CA TYR A 72 -0.76 12.42 -24.77
C TYR A 72 -0.21 11.02 -24.47
N ILE A 73 -1.15 10.08 -24.33
CA ILE A 73 -0.86 8.65 -24.21
C ILE A 73 -0.20 8.16 -25.48
N GLY A 74 0.81 7.31 -25.37
CA GLY A 74 1.53 6.71 -26.48
C GLY A 74 0.73 5.60 -27.19
N GLU A 75 1.06 5.38 -28.46
CA GLU A 75 0.37 4.42 -29.33
C GLU A 75 0.23 3.02 -28.73
N PRO A 76 1.25 2.40 -28.04
CA PRO A 76 1.08 1.06 -27.47
C PRO A 76 -0.06 0.96 -26.44
N ALA A 77 -0.23 2.01 -25.62
CA ALA A 77 -1.30 2.04 -24.62
C ALA A 77 -2.67 2.37 -25.25
N LEU A 78 -2.69 3.21 -26.31
CA LEU A 78 -3.90 3.46 -27.10
C LEU A 78 -4.36 2.19 -27.81
N GLN A 79 -3.46 1.45 -28.47
CA GLN A 79 -3.74 0.16 -29.10
C GLN A 79 -4.28 -0.85 -28.09
N ALA A 80 -3.64 -0.98 -26.93
CA ALA A 80 -4.11 -1.87 -25.89
C ALA A 80 -5.52 -1.49 -25.39
N MET A 81 -5.84 -0.20 -25.23
CA MET A 81 -7.18 0.25 -24.86
C MET A 81 -8.20 -0.01 -25.97
N ALA A 82 -7.82 0.16 -27.24
CA ALA A 82 -8.70 -0.10 -28.38
C ALA A 82 -9.00 -1.60 -28.58
N CYS A 83 -8.00 -2.47 -28.36
CA CYS A 83 -8.13 -3.90 -28.64
C CYS A 83 -8.60 -4.71 -27.44
N VAL A 84 -8.16 -4.35 -26.23
CA VAL A 84 -8.47 -5.07 -25.01
C VAL A 84 -9.50 -4.30 -24.17
N GLY A 85 -9.30 -3.00 -24.00
CA GLY A 85 -10.21 -2.14 -23.27
C GLY A 85 -10.08 -2.24 -21.76
N ASP A 86 -11.10 -1.71 -21.08
CA ASP A 86 -11.30 -1.80 -19.62
C ASP A 86 -12.63 -2.55 -19.33
N PRO A 87 -13.06 -2.75 -18.07
CA PRO A 87 -14.34 -3.41 -17.75
C PRO A 87 -15.58 -2.74 -18.34
N TYR A 88 -15.45 -1.54 -18.89
CA TYR A 88 -16.53 -0.82 -19.59
C TYR A 88 -16.49 -1.02 -21.10
N GLY A 89 -15.54 -1.81 -21.62
CA GLY A 89 -15.35 -2.16 -23.01
C GLY A 89 -14.13 -1.49 -23.67
N ALA A 90 -13.87 -1.88 -24.90
CA ALA A 90 -12.87 -1.23 -25.75
C ALA A 90 -13.30 0.19 -26.09
N ARG A 91 -12.35 1.13 -26.12
CA ARG A 91 -12.60 2.55 -26.38
C ARG A 91 -11.53 3.13 -27.27
N GLY A 92 -11.93 4.11 -28.06
CA GLY A 92 -11.07 4.77 -29.02
C GLY A 92 -11.30 4.27 -30.44
N GLU A 93 -10.25 4.17 -31.22
CA GLU A 93 -10.27 3.68 -32.60
C GLU A 93 -10.58 2.18 -32.68
N PRO A 94 -11.09 1.68 -33.80
CA PRO A 94 -11.31 0.25 -34.00
C PRO A 94 -9.99 -0.54 -33.89
N CYS A 95 -10.03 -1.68 -33.19
CA CYS A 95 -8.87 -2.55 -33.10
C CYS A 95 -8.55 -3.18 -34.46
N THR A 96 -7.48 -2.77 -35.09
CA THR A 96 -6.96 -3.35 -36.33
C THR A 96 -5.80 -4.30 -36.10
N GLY A 97 -5.08 -4.14 -34.98
CA GLY A 97 -3.84 -4.84 -34.68
C GLY A 97 -2.64 -4.39 -35.52
N GLU A 98 -2.78 -3.29 -36.28
CA GLU A 98 -1.73 -2.71 -37.11
C GLU A 98 -1.12 -1.50 -36.36
N ASP A 99 0.20 -1.34 -36.43
CA ASP A 99 0.90 -0.19 -35.88
C ASP A 99 0.66 1.07 -36.75
N GLY A 100 0.68 2.23 -36.13
CA GLY A 100 0.54 3.52 -36.80
C GLY A 100 -0.87 3.94 -37.18
N VAL A 101 -1.89 3.26 -36.64
CA VAL A 101 -3.32 3.57 -36.85
C VAL A 101 -4.04 4.08 -35.60
N TYR A 102 -3.34 4.14 -34.47
CA TYR A 102 -3.88 4.62 -33.19
C TYR A 102 -3.33 6.02 -32.89
N ASP A 103 -3.69 6.99 -33.75
CA ASP A 103 -3.11 8.33 -33.74
C ASP A 103 -4.12 9.46 -33.43
N GLU A 104 -5.38 9.10 -33.11
CA GLU A 104 -6.42 10.03 -32.68
C GLU A 104 -6.69 9.95 -31.15
N PRO A 105 -5.80 10.43 -30.29
CA PRO A 105 -5.91 10.26 -28.84
C PRO A 105 -7.18 10.88 -28.23
N GLU A 106 -7.78 11.88 -28.91
CA GLU A 106 -9.02 12.52 -28.45
C GLU A 106 -10.22 11.57 -28.40
N LEU A 107 -10.19 10.45 -29.13
CA LEU A 107 -11.25 9.42 -29.09
C LEU A 107 -11.21 8.57 -27.81
N TYR A 108 -10.12 8.66 -27.05
CA TYR A 108 -9.90 7.86 -25.85
C TYR A 108 -10.35 8.57 -24.56
N PRO A 109 -10.47 7.85 -23.43
CA PRO A 109 -10.83 8.46 -22.16
C PRO A 109 -9.93 9.63 -21.81
N GLN A 110 -10.48 10.67 -21.20
CA GLN A 110 -9.77 11.87 -20.80
C GLN A 110 -9.12 12.64 -21.96
N GLY A 111 -9.61 12.47 -23.19
CA GLY A 111 -9.05 13.08 -24.41
C GLY A 111 -7.64 12.56 -24.70
N GLY A 112 -7.36 11.30 -24.39
CA GLY A 112 -6.07 10.67 -24.63
C GLY A 112 -4.90 11.25 -23.85
N LYS A 113 -5.13 12.10 -22.85
CA LYS A 113 -4.07 12.69 -22.04
C LYS A 113 -3.78 11.86 -20.80
N THR A 114 -2.49 11.83 -20.42
CA THR A 114 -2.08 11.16 -19.20
C THR A 114 -2.59 11.87 -17.94
N SER A 115 -3.03 11.12 -16.95
CA SER A 115 -3.28 11.56 -15.58
C SER A 115 -2.19 11.09 -14.61
N ALA A 116 -1.20 10.33 -15.11
CA ALA A 116 -0.12 9.76 -14.31
C ALA A 116 1.03 10.75 -14.05
N ASP A 117 1.02 11.91 -14.68
CA ASP A 117 2.00 13.00 -14.51
C ASP A 117 2.10 13.54 -13.07
N LEU A 118 1.12 13.25 -12.23
CA LEU A 118 1.15 13.57 -10.78
C LEU A 118 2.17 12.74 -10.00
N TYR A 119 2.52 11.55 -10.51
CA TYR A 119 3.40 10.62 -9.81
C TYR A 119 4.86 10.80 -10.23
N THR A 120 5.77 10.61 -9.27
CA THR A 120 7.20 10.56 -9.58
C THR A 120 7.54 9.33 -10.42
N PRO A 121 8.64 9.31 -11.17
CA PRO A 121 9.03 8.14 -11.96
C PRO A 121 9.48 6.93 -11.15
N LEU A 122 9.64 7.05 -9.82
CA LEU A 122 10.27 6.02 -8.99
C LEU A 122 9.53 4.67 -9.06
N TYR A 123 8.20 4.67 -8.89
CA TYR A 123 7.40 3.45 -8.98
C TYR A 123 7.49 2.82 -10.38
N PHE A 124 7.34 3.62 -11.41
CA PHE A 124 7.31 3.17 -12.81
C PHE A 124 8.67 2.64 -13.26
N SER A 125 9.77 3.28 -12.82
CA SER A 125 11.14 2.80 -13.07
C SER A 125 11.39 1.43 -12.43
N ILE A 126 10.95 1.23 -11.19
CA ILE A 126 11.07 -0.08 -10.51
C ILE A 126 10.21 -1.12 -11.23
N THR A 127 9.01 -0.76 -11.65
CA THR A 127 8.09 -1.64 -12.38
C THR A 127 8.68 -2.02 -13.74
N TRP A 128 9.20 -1.06 -14.49
CA TRP A 128 9.87 -1.33 -15.77
C TRP A 128 11.08 -2.26 -15.60
N LEU A 129 11.96 -1.98 -14.64
CA LEU A 129 13.12 -2.84 -14.36
C LEU A 129 12.69 -4.27 -13.99
N GLY A 130 11.67 -4.41 -13.17
CA GLY A 130 11.10 -5.70 -12.80
C GLY A 130 10.48 -6.42 -14.01
N ALA A 131 9.77 -5.68 -14.86
CA ALA A 131 9.18 -6.21 -16.09
C ALA A 131 10.26 -6.72 -17.06
N GLN A 132 11.39 -6.00 -17.22
CA GLN A 132 12.52 -6.48 -18.05
C GLN A 132 13.05 -7.82 -17.54
N VAL A 133 13.14 -8.00 -16.21
CA VAL A 133 13.56 -9.30 -15.62
C VAL A 133 12.54 -10.39 -15.94
N VAL A 134 11.25 -10.11 -15.79
CA VAL A 134 10.19 -11.07 -16.09
C VAL A 134 10.21 -11.45 -17.57
N THR A 135 10.22 -10.46 -18.47
CA THR A 135 10.29 -10.68 -19.93
C THR A 135 11.51 -11.51 -20.31
N PHE A 136 12.68 -11.23 -19.74
CA PHE A 136 13.91 -11.98 -20.01
C PHE A 136 13.78 -13.48 -19.70
N PHE A 137 13.08 -13.85 -18.61
CA PHE A 137 12.93 -15.25 -18.21
C PHE A 137 11.71 -15.95 -18.80
N SER A 138 10.62 -15.23 -19.09
CA SER A 138 9.35 -15.82 -19.52
C SER A 138 8.98 -15.54 -20.99
N GLY A 139 9.58 -14.54 -21.63
CA GLY A 139 9.15 -14.04 -22.92
C GLY A 139 7.82 -13.29 -22.91
N ALA A 140 7.28 -12.97 -21.74
CA ALA A 140 6.01 -12.25 -21.59
C ALA A 140 6.09 -10.83 -22.19
N GLU A 141 4.97 -10.35 -22.74
CA GLU A 141 4.81 -8.97 -23.17
C GLU A 141 4.93 -7.99 -22.00
N LEU A 142 5.24 -6.73 -22.31
CA LEU A 142 5.54 -5.73 -21.28
C LEU A 142 4.36 -5.50 -20.30
N LEU A 143 3.12 -5.51 -20.76
CA LEU A 143 1.94 -5.35 -19.93
C LEU A 143 1.86 -6.45 -18.86
N ASP A 144 1.95 -7.72 -19.27
CA ASP A 144 1.88 -8.87 -18.36
C ASP A 144 3.11 -8.95 -17.45
N ALA A 145 4.28 -8.64 -17.98
CA ALA A 145 5.52 -8.57 -17.22
C ALA A 145 5.48 -7.47 -16.15
N ALA A 146 4.92 -6.30 -16.48
CA ALA A 146 4.75 -5.20 -15.55
C ALA A 146 3.74 -5.53 -14.44
N ARG A 147 2.62 -6.18 -14.77
CA ARG A 147 1.66 -6.72 -13.79
C ARG A 147 2.32 -7.72 -12.85
N ALA A 148 3.15 -8.62 -13.37
CA ALA A 148 3.86 -9.62 -12.58
C ALA A 148 4.84 -8.99 -11.55
N THR A 149 5.29 -7.73 -11.73
CA THR A 149 6.09 -7.03 -10.71
C THR A 149 5.33 -6.79 -9.41
N GLY A 150 4.01 -6.83 -9.42
CA GLY A 150 3.16 -6.81 -8.23
C GLY A 150 3.52 -7.90 -7.22
N LEU A 151 3.98 -9.08 -7.70
CA LEU A 151 4.46 -10.18 -6.85
C LEU A 151 5.65 -9.77 -5.98
N LEU A 152 6.56 -8.94 -6.50
CA LEU A 152 7.70 -8.42 -5.74
C LEU A 152 7.22 -7.56 -4.56
N TRP A 153 6.26 -6.67 -4.82
CA TRP A 153 5.68 -5.80 -3.79
C TRP A 153 4.92 -6.61 -2.74
N MET A 154 4.15 -7.61 -3.17
CA MET A 154 3.43 -8.52 -2.26
C MET A 154 4.39 -9.30 -1.35
N VAL A 155 5.41 -9.96 -1.91
CA VAL A 155 6.38 -10.76 -1.15
C VAL A 155 7.11 -9.88 -0.13
N SER A 156 7.63 -8.74 -0.56
CA SER A 156 8.31 -7.79 0.32
C SER A 156 7.38 -7.24 1.41
N GLY A 157 6.14 -6.94 1.06
CA GLY A 157 5.10 -6.48 1.98
C GLY A 157 4.75 -7.51 3.05
N LEU A 158 4.54 -8.77 2.67
CA LEU A 158 4.25 -9.86 3.63
C LEU A 158 5.41 -10.15 4.57
N ILE A 159 6.65 -10.11 4.07
CA ILE A 159 7.84 -10.26 4.92
C ILE A 159 7.93 -9.09 5.92
N ALA A 160 7.79 -7.85 5.45
CA ALA A 160 7.82 -6.66 6.30
C ALA A 160 6.70 -6.68 7.35
N LEU A 161 5.49 -7.12 6.97
CA LEU A 161 4.34 -7.27 7.86
C LEU A 161 4.63 -8.29 9.00
N VAL A 162 5.20 -9.46 8.67
CA VAL A 162 5.58 -10.46 9.68
C VAL A 162 6.66 -9.90 10.62
N LEU A 163 7.61 -9.13 10.11
CA LEU A 163 8.63 -8.47 10.94
C LEU A 163 7.99 -7.44 11.89
N LEU A 164 7.01 -6.67 11.40
CA LEU A 164 6.24 -5.72 12.20
C LEU A 164 5.43 -6.44 13.28
N PHE A 165 4.72 -7.52 12.94
CA PHE A 165 3.98 -8.34 13.91
C PHE A 165 4.88 -8.85 15.04
N ARG A 166 6.10 -9.28 14.72
CA ARG A 166 7.08 -9.72 15.73
C ARG A 166 7.52 -8.59 16.62
N GLU A 167 7.70 -7.40 16.05
CA GLU A 167 8.05 -6.20 16.82
C GLU A 167 6.98 -5.86 17.86
N PHE A 168 5.70 -6.08 17.53
CA PHE A 168 4.55 -5.93 18.44
C PHE A 168 4.20 -7.21 19.22
N ARG A 169 5.00 -8.29 19.11
CA ARG A 169 4.83 -9.56 19.81
C ARG A 169 3.49 -10.24 19.53
N VAL A 170 2.97 -10.10 18.32
CA VAL A 170 1.74 -10.79 17.90
C VAL A 170 1.98 -12.32 17.90
N PRO A 171 1.07 -13.15 18.44
CA PRO A 171 1.19 -14.61 18.41
C PRO A 171 1.26 -15.16 16.97
N ARG A 172 2.05 -16.21 16.72
CA ARG A 172 2.29 -16.73 15.35
C ARG A 172 1.03 -17.13 14.60
N LEU A 173 0.10 -17.80 15.28
CA LEU A 173 -1.16 -18.23 14.67
C LEU A 173 -2.00 -17.02 14.23
N LEU A 174 -1.97 -15.95 15.02
CA LEU A 174 -2.64 -14.71 14.69
C LEU A 174 -1.91 -13.95 13.58
N GLN A 175 -0.55 -13.98 13.54
CA GLN A 175 0.22 -13.45 12.40
C GLN A 175 -0.20 -14.14 11.10
N LEU A 176 -0.38 -15.47 11.12
CA LEU A 176 -0.83 -16.24 9.97
C LEU A 176 -2.23 -15.81 9.54
N GLY A 177 -3.20 -15.78 10.46
CA GLY A 177 -4.58 -15.39 10.13
C GLY A 177 -4.70 -13.98 9.57
N LEU A 178 -4.01 -13.00 10.19
CA LEU A 178 -4.01 -11.61 9.71
C LEU A 178 -3.28 -11.46 8.37
N GLY A 179 -2.20 -12.21 8.15
CA GLY A 179 -1.51 -12.24 6.86
C GLY A 179 -2.38 -12.85 5.75
N LEU A 180 -3.13 -13.92 6.04
CA LEU A 180 -4.09 -14.52 5.11
C LEU A 180 -5.24 -13.56 4.78
N ILE A 181 -5.77 -12.82 5.76
CA ILE A 181 -6.73 -11.74 5.49
C ILE A 181 -6.12 -10.73 4.52
N THR A 182 -4.88 -10.29 4.77
CA THR A 182 -4.21 -9.31 3.91
C THR A 182 -4.06 -9.82 2.46
N ILE A 183 -3.79 -11.11 2.26
CA ILE A 183 -3.72 -11.72 0.92
C ILE A 183 -5.09 -11.74 0.25
N GLY A 184 -6.14 -12.09 1.00
CA GLY A 184 -7.48 -12.34 0.46
C GLY A 184 -8.38 -11.11 0.28
N ILE A 185 -7.96 -9.89 0.68
CA ILE A 185 -8.79 -8.70 0.50
C ILE A 185 -8.71 -8.14 -0.92
N SER A 186 -9.82 -7.57 -1.41
CA SER A 186 -9.92 -7.01 -2.75
C SER A 186 -8.89 -5.90 -3.03
N SER A 187 -8.52 -5.09 -2.03
CA SER A 187 -7.46 -4.07 -2.18
C SER A 187 -6.10 -4.68 -2.48
N SER A 188 -5.79 -5.87 -1.95
CA SER A 188 -4.54 -6.59 -2.23
C SER A 188 -4.57 -7.24 -3.61
N HIS A 189 -5.72 -7.78 -4.03
CA HIS A 189 -5.89 -8.25 -5.40
C HIS A 189 -5.55 -7.13 -6.39
N TYR A 190 -6.21 -5.97 -6.27
CA TYR A 190 -5.95 -4.83 -7.13
C TYR A 190 -4.47 -4.39 -7.08
N ALA A 191 -3.91 -4.25 -5.87
CA ALA A 191 -2.55 -3.75 -5.71
C ALA A 191 -1.47 -4.69 -6.28
N PHE A 192 -1.69 -5.99 -6.31
CA PHE A 192 -0.65 -6.96 -6.67
C PHE A 192 -0.83 -7.65 -8.03
N THR A 193 -1.95 -7.39 -8.72
CA THR A 193 -2.22 -8.01 -10.03
C THR A 193 -2.38 -7.01 -11.17
N TYR A 194 -2.49 -5.73 -10.87
CA TYR A 194 -2.53 -4.63 -11.85
C TYR A 194 -1.29 -3.72 -11.74
N ILE A 195 -0.98 -2.98 -12.80
CA ILE A 195 -0.01 -1.90 -12.73
C ILE A 195 -0.66 -0.75 -11.95
N THR A 196 -0.23 -0.54 -10.71
CA THR A 196 -0.82 0.49 -9.85
C THR A 196 0.17 1.02 -8.82
N THR A 197 0.15 2.32 -8.62
CA THR A 197 0.94 2.99 -7.56
C THR A 197 0.55 2.56 -6.14
N ASP A 198 -0.50 1.75 -5.98
CA ASP A 198 -0.88 1.13 -4.70
C ASP A 198 -0.07 -0.15 -4.39
N ALA A 199 0.60 -0.75 -5.37
CA ALA A 199 1.37 -1.98 -5.18
C ALA A 199 2.39 -1.90 -4.02
N PRO A 200 3.19 -0.83 -3.85
CA PRO A 200 4.12 -0.70 -2.73
C PRO A 200 3.46 -0.34 -1.38
N ALA A 201 2.13 -0.17 -1.28
CA ALA A 201 1.47 0.32 -0.07
C ALA A 201 1.73 -0.55 1.16
N LEU A 202 1.58 -1.88 1.03
CA LEU A 202 1.76 -2.81 2.15
C LEU A 202 3.19 -2.78 2.70
N VAL A 203 4.19 -2.85 1.83
CA VAL A 203 5.62 -2.81 2.24
C VAL A 203 5.96 -1.45 2.82
N SER A 204 5.52 -0.35 2.22
CA SER A 204 5.71 1.01 2.70
C SER A 204 5.15 1.19 4.12
N GLY A 205 3.91 0.78 4.33
CA GLY A 205 3.25 0.82 5.62
C GLY A 205 3.97 0.01 6.69
N ALA A 206 4.30 -1.23 6.36
CA ALA A 206 4.96 -2.14 7.29
C ALA A 206 6.39 -1.71 7.65
N VAL A 207 7.18 -1.25 6.68
CA VAL A 207 8.59 -0.81 6.89
C VAL A 207 8.64 0.47 7.72
N VAL A 208 7.84 1.49 7.38
CA VAL A 208 7.83 2.77 8.13
C VAL A 208 7.35 2.54 9.56
N ALA A 209 6.28 1.73 9.76
CA ALA A 209 5.81 1.37 11.09
C ALA A 209 6.85 0.56 11.89
N LEU A 210 7.54 -0.40 11.27
CA LEU A 210 8.59 -1.21 11.89
C LEU A 210 9.78 -0.34 12.35
N LEU A 211 10.24 0.55 11.48
CA LEU A 211 11.35 1.46 11.79
C LEU A 211 10.97 2.44 12.91
N GLY A 212 9.76 3.00 12.88
CA GLY A 212 9.22 3.85 13.93
C GLY A 212 9.12 3.14 15.28
N ALA A 213 8.61 1.89 15.31
CA ALA A 213 8.52 1.08 16.53
C ALA A 213 9.91 0.73 17.08
N LYS A 214 10.86 0.34 16.23
CA LYS A 214 12.25 0.08 16.63
C LYS A 214 12.93 1.35 17.14
N PHE A 215 12.74 2.49 16.47
CA PHE A 215 13.27 3.75 16.92
C PHE A 215 12.72 4.13 18.31
N ALA A 216 11.41 4.04 18.52
CA ALA A 216 10.79 4.33 19.81
C ALA A 216 11.34 3.48 20.97
N ARG A 217 11.71 2.21 20.69
CA ARG A 217 12.24 1.29 21.71
C ARG A 217 13.74 1.43 21.95
N THR A 218 14.51 1.62 20.89
CA THR A 218 15.97 1.45 20.94
C THR A 218 16.76 2.73 20.72
N GLY A 219 16.11 3.81 20.25
CA GLY A 219 16.76 5.04 19.80
C GLY A 219 17.60 4.89 18.53
N LYS A 220 17.65 3.68 17.97
CA LYS A 220 18.33 3.36 16.70
C LYS A 220 17.33 3.47 15.56
N TYR A 221 17.82 3.44 14.33
CA TYR A 221 17.00 3.45 13.10
C TYR A 221 16.29 4.77 12.76
N GLY A 222 16.51 5.87 13.52
CA GLY A 222 15.87 7.16 13.23
C GLY A 222 16.22 7.70 11.86
N TRP A 223 17.49 7.58 11.43
CA TRP A 223 17.91 7.98 10.09
C TRP A 223 17.24 7.11 9.01
N TRP A 224 17.19 5.79 9.21
CA TRP A 224 16.51 4.88 8.28
C TRP A 224 15.01 5.16 8.18
N LEU A 225 14.38 5.61 9.27
CA LEU A 225 13.00 6.07 9.25
C LEU A 225 12.82 7.30 8.36
N ALA A 226 13.74 8.28 8.45
CA ALA A 226 13.70 9.47 7.61
C ALA A 226 13.93 9.14 6.12
N VAL A 227 14.90 8.28 5.80
CA VAL A 227 15.15 7.82 4.43
C VAL A 227 13.95 7.05 3.89
N ALA A 228 13.41 6.10 4.66
CA ALA A 228 12.23 5.34 4.25
C ALA A 228 11.02 6.26 4.02
N ALA A 229 10.82 7.28 4.86
CA ALA A 229 9.73 8.25 4.69
C ALA A 229 9.81 8.99 3.35
N VAL A 230 10.98 9.43 2.94
CA VAL A 230 11.20 10.09 1.63
C VAL A 230 10.92 9.10 0.49
N ILE A 231 11.49 7.89 0.54
CA ILE A 231 11.32 6.89 -0.53
C ILE A 231 9.84 6.54 -0.69
N VAL A 232 9.11 6.25 0.40
CA VAL A 232 7.70 5.86 0.30
C VAL A 232 6.83 7.00 -0.20
N THR A 233 7.12 8.26 0.16
CA THR A 233 6.41 9.43 -0.35
C THR A 233 6.64 9.60 -1.85
N LEU A 234 7.87 9.39 -2.34
CA LEU A 234 8.19 9.41 -3.77
C LEU A 234 7.58 8.23 -4.55
N LEU A 235 7.28 7.10 -3.92
CA LEU A 235 6.50 6.02 -4.56
C LEU A 235 5.05 6.45 -4.80
N LYS A 236 4.45 7.10 -3.81
CA LYS A 236 3.10 7.70 -3.87
C LYS A 236 2.91 8.68 -2.74
N ILE A 237 2.51 9.91 -3.04
CA ILE A 237 2.30 10.96 -2.02
C ILE A 237 1.33 10.53 -0.90
N ALA A 238 0.31 9.73 -1.22
CA ALA A 238 -0.64 9.20 -0.22
C ALA A 238 0.04 8.34 0.86
N PHE A 239 1.25 7.82 0.61
CA PHE A 239 2.00 7.08 1.64
C PHE A 239 2.58 7.98 2.72
N LEU A 240 2.51 9.29 2.57
CA LEU A 240 2.73 10.24 3.65
C LEU A 240 1.81 9.97 4.86
N PHE A 241 0.66 9.33 4.66
CA PHE A 241 -0.24 8.95 5.75
C PHE A 241 0.42 8.02 6.77
N ILE A 242 1.16 7.01 6.35
CA ILE A 242 1.87 6.16 7.32
C ILE A 242 3.01 6.91 8.00
N VAL A 243 3.69 7.80 7.29
CA VAL A 243 4.74 8.66 7.88
C VAL A 243 4.14 9.56 8.95
N ALA A 244 3.00 10.20 8.67
CA ALA A 244 2.26 11.04 9.59
C ALA A 244 1.75 10.25 10.82
N LEU A 245 1.18 9.05 10.61
CA LEU A 245 0.75 8.17 11.70
C LEU A 245 1.91 7.86 12.64
N VAL A 246 3.06 7.45 12.09
CA VAL A 246 4.25 7.13 12.88
C VAL A 246 4.79 8.36 13.59
N ALA A 247 4.77 9.53 12.95
CA ALA A 247 5.18 10.79 13.57
C ALA A 247 4.28 11.14 14.76
N ILE A 248 2.95 11.06 14.60
CA ILE A 248 1.99 11.26 15.68
C ILE A 248 2.26 10.28 16.83
N ALA A 249 2.48 9.00 16.53
CA ALA A 249 2.77 7.98 17.53
C ALA A 249 4.06 8.29 18.32
N LEU A 250 5.11 8.75 17.65
CA LEU A 250 6.39 9.11 18.29
C LEU A 250 6.26 10.36 19.15
N VAL A 251 5.62 11.41 18.65
CA VAL A 251 5.36 12.65 19.39
C VAL A 251 4.51 12.37 20.63
N LEU A 252 3.41 11.63 20.48
CA LEU A 252 2.55 11.24 21.60
C LEU A 252 3.32 10.40 22.62
N ASN A 253 4.21 9.50 22.19
CA ASN A 253 5.04 8.73 23.09
C ASN A 253 5.99 9.63 23.88
N ALA A 254 6.60 10.63 23.26
CA ALA A 254 7.42 11.62 23.94
C ALA A 254 6.61 12.40 25.01
N LEU A 255 5.44 12.91 24.64
CA LEU A 255 4.56 13.68 25.53
C LEU A 255 4.07 12.85 26.73
N ILE A 256 3.63 11.61 26.49
CA ILE A 256 3.18 10.69 27.55
C ILE A 256 4.31 10.42 28.56
N ARG A 257 5.53 10.21 28.08
CA ARG A 257 6.69 9.96 28.94
C ARG A 257 7.09 11.18 29.76
N VAL A 258 7.11 12.34 29.13
CA VAL A 258 7.39 13.61 29.85
C VAL A 258 6.36 13.82 30.96
N ARG A 259 5.07 13.68 30.70
CA ARG A 259 3.99 13.84 31.68
C ARG A 259 4.08 12.85 32.85
N LYS A 260 4.59 11.65 32.62
CA LYS A 260 4.74 10.63 33.66
C LYS A 260 6.04 10.73 34.44
N GLY A 261 6.89 11.68 34.12
CA GLY A 261 8.22 11.82 34.77
C GLY A 261 9.10 10.57 34.56
N GLU A 262 8.82 9.77 33.48
CA GLU A 262 9.61 8.56 33.21
C GLU A 262 11.06 8.97 32.92
N PRO A 263 12.06 8.42 33.65
CA PRO A 263 13.45 8.81 33.44
C PRO A 263 13.93 8.37 32.05
N PHE A 264 14.42 9.30 31.26
CA PHE A 264 15.12 9.05 29.99
C PHE A 264 16.54 8.47 30.21
N ARG A 265 16.90 8.21 31.47
CA ARG A 265 18.18 7.65 31.90
C ARG A 265 18.12 6.14 31.85
N GLY A 266 18.67 5.57 30.78
CA GLY A 266 18.81 4.12 30.69
C GLY A 266 19.14 3.61 29.29
N GLY A 267 19.98 4.30 28.54
CA GLY A 267 20.78 3.78 27.41
C GLY A 267 20.08 3.19 26.19
N ARG A 268 18.78 2.87 26.25
CA ARG A 268 18.07 2.16 25.16
C ARG A 268 16.93 2.92 24.50
N SER A 269 16.34 3.92 25.16
CA SER A 269 15.23 4.70 24.57
C SER A 269 15.72 6.08 24.10
N PRO A 270 15.20 6.61 22.98
CA PRO A 270 15.57 7.95 22.51
C PRO A 270 15.05 9.03 23.49
N SER A 271 15.74 10.19 23.53
CA SER A 271 15.25 11.35 24.27
C SER A 271 13.94 11.89 23.67
N PRO A 272 13.09 12.63 24.43
CA PRO A 272 11.87 13.24 23.89
C PRO A 272 12.15 14.13 22.69
N ALA A 273 13.21 14.93 22.75
CA ALA A 273 13.60 15.80 21.65
C ALA A 273 13.86 14.99 20.37
N ARG A 274 14.56 13.85 20.44
CA ARG A 274 14.79 13.00 19.27
C ARG A 274 13.50 12.36 18.74
N MET A 275 12.55 12.04 19.64
CA MET A 275 11.23 11.51 19.22
C MET A 275 10.37 12.55 18.52
N ILE A 276 10.64 13.84 18.68
CA ILE A 276 9.99 14.93 17.95
C ILE A 276 10.78 15.31 16.72
N VAL A 277 12.10 15.53 16.84
CA VAL A 277 12.94 16.01 15.74
C VAL A 277 13.00 15.02 14.57
N ILE A 278 13.21 13.72 14.84
CA ILE A 278 13.36 12.72 13.76
C ILE A 278 12.11 12.62 12.87
N PRO A 279 10.88 12.44 13.39
CA PRO A 279 9.70 12.40 12.53
C PRO A 279 9.39 13.76 11.88
N THR A 280 9.68 14.89 12.52
CA THR A 280 9.54 16.21 11.89
C THR A 280 10.47 16.35 10.69
N VAL A 281 11.74 15.94 10.83
CA VAL A 281 12.72 15.90 9.73
C VAL A 281 12.28 14.93 8.63
N ALA A 282 11.74 13.76 9.00
CA ALA A 282 11.23 12.79 8.03
C ALA A 282 10.08 13.36 7.19
N ILE A 283 9.08 14.00 7.82
CA ILE A 283 7.98 14.67 7.13
C ILE A 283 8.51 15.84 6.29
N GLY A 284 9.39 16.68 6.86
CA GLY A 284 9.95 17.85 6.16
C GLY A 284 10.68 17.44 4.87
N PHE A 285 11.54 16.44 4.93
CA PHE A 285 12.25 15.95 3.73
C PHE A 285 11.31 15.28 2.73
N SER A 286 10.27 14.55 3.19
CA SER A 286 9.26 13.99 2.31
C SER A 286 8.50 15.08 1.54
N LEU A 287 8.10 16.16 2.23
CA LEU A 287 7.40 17.29 1.61
C LEU A 287 8.32 18.08 0.67
N ILE A 288 9.60 18.26 1.02
CA ILE A 288 10.59 18.90 0.15
C ILE A 288 10.80 18.07 -1.13
N ALA A 289 10.93 16.76 -1.01
CA ALA A 289 11.11 15.87 -2.17
C ALA A 289 9.90 15.93 -3.11
N GLU A 290 8.69 15.95 -2.56
CA GLU A 290 7.46 16.11 -3.35
C GLU A 290 7.35 17.51 -3.98
N ALA A 291 7.70 18.56 -3.24
CA ALA A 291 7.72 19.92 -3.78
C ALA A 291 8.73 20.06 -4.94
N ILE A 292 9.90 19.43 -4.84
CA ILE A 292 10.87 19.37 -5.94
C ILE A 292 10.25 18.68 -7.15
N TRP A 293 9.55 17.55 -6.95
CA TRP A 293 8.85 16.87 -8.04
C TRP A 293 7.80 17.77 -8.70
N LEU A 294 6.96 18.45 -7.91
CA LEU A 294 5.95 19.37 -8.46
C LEU A 294 6.57 20.53 -9.26
N VAL A 295 7.73 21.03 -8.86
CA VAL A 295 8.49 22.04 -9.63
C VAL A 295 8.99 21.44 -10.94
N ILE A 296 9.58 20.23 -10.93
CA ILE A 296 10.04 19.54 -12.14
C ILE A 296 8.87 19.32 -13.10
N ARG A 297 7.74 18.79 -12.59
CA ARG A 297 6.50 18.57 -13.33
C ARG A 297 6.00 19.87 -14.00
N SER A 298 5.90 20.94 -13.22
CA SER A 298 5.43 22.24 -13.72
C SER A 298 6.37 22.85 -14.77
N ALA A 299 7.69 22.76 -14.56
CA ALA A 299 8.68 23.28 -15.49
C ALA A 299 8.71 22.55 -16.84
N ASN A 300 8.25 21.30 -16.89
CA ASN A 300 8.19 20.47 -18.10
C ASN A 300 6.77 20.30 -18.65
N SER A 301 5.79 21.08 -18.19
CA SER A 301 4.40 21.00 -18.63
C SER A 301 4.26 21.31 -20.11
N LEU A 302 3.52 20.48 -20.84
CA LEU A 302 3.13 20.68 -22.25
C LEU A 302 1.76 21.34 -22.38
N GLY A 303 1.00 21.47 -21.29
CA GLY A 303 -0.33 22.07 -21.30
C GLY A 303 -1.18 21.69 -20.09
N ALA A 304 -2.49 21.82 -20.24
CA ALA A 304 -3.43 21.45 -19.17
C ALA A 304 -3.41 19.94 -18.90
N SER A 305 -3.50 19.58 -17.61
CA SER A 305 -3.67 18.17 -17.20
C SER A 305 -4.93 17.57 -17.83
N ALA A 306 -4.99 16.24 -17.88
CA ALA A 306 -6.17 15.50 -18.28
C ALA A 306 -7.39 15.94 -17.46
N ASP A 307 -8.54 16.16 -18.14
CA ASP A 307 -9.79 16.40 -17.45
C ASP A 307 -10.33 15.07 -16.91
N GLN A 308 -10.26 14.90 -15.60
CA GLN A 308 -10.78 13.72 -14.92
C GLN A 308 -12.28 13.85 -14.55
N GLY A 309 -12.94 14.90 -15.01
CA GLY A 309 -14.34 15.16 -14.64
C GLY A 309 -14.55 15.52 -13.17
N LEU A 310 -13.49 15.94 -12.48
CA LEU A 310 -13.54 16.29 -11.05
C LEU A 310 -14.11 17.71 -10.90
N SER A 311 -15.42 17.83 -10.74
CA SER A 311 -16.12 19.11 -10.60
C SER A 311 -16.72 19.34 -9.21
N SER A 312 -16.60 18.39 -8.29
CA SER A 312 -17.21 18.50 -6.98
C SER A 312 -16.47 19.47 -6.07
N MET A 313 -17.24 20.24 -5.30
CA MET A 313 -16.73 21.15 -4.27
C MET A 313 -16.73 20.45 -2.91
N LEU A 314 -15.77 20.82 -2.07
CA LEU A 314 -15.70 20.31 -0.70
C LEU A 314 -16.98 20.67 0.07
N SER A 315 -17.61 19.67 0.68
CA SER A 315 -18.80 19.82 1.51
C SER A 315 -18.60 19.20 2.89
N VAL A 316 -19.36 19.71 3.88
CA VAL A 316 -19.34 19.13 5.25
C VAL A 316 -19.79 17.67 5.22
N ALA A 317 -20.81 17.34 4.42
CA ALA A 317 -21.28 15.97 4.24
C ALA A 317 -20.17 15.06 3.65
N GLY A 318 -19.42 15.57 2.66
CA GLY A 318 -18.28 14.88 2.08
C GLY A 318 -17.17 14.63 3.10
N LEU A 319 -16.83 15.59 3.96
CA LEU A 319 -15.85 15.41 5.04
C LEU A 319 -16.31 14.37 6.06
N LEU A 320 -17.58 14.40 6.47
CA LEU A 320 -18.12 13.44 7.43
C LEU A 320 -18.16 12.02 6.85
N SER A 321 -18.58 11.86 5.60
CA SER A 321 -18.57 10.54 4.94
C SER A 321 -17.16 10.00 4.77
N ALA A 322 -16.20 10.85 4.44
CA ALA A 322 -14.79 10.46 4.31
C ALA A 322 -14.18 10.00 5.65
N SER A 323 -14.66 10.48 6.81
CA SER A 323 -14.09 10.18 8.12
C SER A 323 -14.05 8.67 8.47
N PHE A 324 -14.79 7.82 7.77
CA PHE A 324 -14.83 6.38 8.03
C PHE A 324 -14.30 5.54 6.86
N VAL A 325 -13.94 6.17 5.75
CA VAL A 325 -13.52 5.48 4.53
C VAL A 325 -12.32 4.55 4.78
N PHE A 326 -11.35 4.97 5.58
CA PHE A 326 -10.15 4.17 5.85
C PHE A 326 -10.38 3.00 6.82
N LEU A 327 -11.52 2.92 7.47
CA LEU A 327 -11.94 1.73 8.22
C LEU A 327 -12.61 0.67 7.34
N VAL A 328 -12.90 0.99 6.08
CA VAL A 328 -13.55 0.13 5.10
C VAL A 328 -12.56 -0.21 3.99
N PRO A 329 -11.68 -1.20 4.18
CA PRO A 329 -10.60 -1.50 3.23
C PRO A 329 -11.13 -2.27 2.00
N ARG A 330 -11.92 -1.60 1.20
CA ARG A 330 -12.42 -2.09 -0.09
C ARG A 330 -11.64 -1.43 -1.23
N THR A 331 -11.69 -1.98 -2.42
CA THR A 331 -11.15 -1.30 -3.61
C THR A 331 -11.96 -0.08 -4.01
N GLY A 332 -13.24 -0.06 -3.65
CA GLY A 332 -14.18 0.97 -4.11
C GLY A 332 -14.63 0.77 -5.56
N ILE A 333 -14.37 -0.40 -6.16
CA ILE A 333 -14.85 -0.71 -7.51
C ILE A 333 -16.37 -0.80 -7.46
N SER A 334 -17.05 0.09 -8.19
CA SER A 334 -18.46 -0.01 -8.46
C SER A 334 -18.67 -1.25 -9.35
N GLY A 335 -19.43 -2.23 -8.89
CA GLY A 335 -19.67 -3.47 -9.61
C GLY A 335 -19.22 -4.72 -8.85
N ASN A 336 -18.66 -4.57 -7.66
CA ASN A 336 -18.42 -5.70 -6.78
C ASN A 336 -19.72 -6.50 -6.62
N SER A 337 -19.63 -7.80 -6.88
CA SER A 337 -20.75 -8.69 -6.60
C SER A 337 -21.16 -8.56 -5.13
N SER A 338 -22.44 -8.75 -4.84
CA SER A 338 -22.95 -8.80 -3.45
C SER A 338 -22.17 -9.80 -2.60
N PHE A 339 -21.56 -10.81 -3.23
CA PHE A 339 -20.68 -11.77 -2.59
C PHE A 339 -19.38 -11.13 -2.06
N VAL A 340 -18.70 -10.31 -2.85
CA VAL A 340 -17.46 -9.60 -2.41
C VAL A 340 -17.78 -8.69 -1.23
N GLU A 341 -18.89 -7.95 -1.28
CA GLU A 341 -19.31 -7.10 -0.17
C GLU A 341 -19.56 -7.90 1.10
N PHE A 342 -20.27 -9.03 1.00
CA PHE A 342 -20.54 -9.94 2.11
C PHE A 342 -19.24 -10.53 2.66
N ALA A 343 -18.33 -10.99 1.81
CA ALA A 343 -17.05 -11.55 2.20
C ALA A 343 -16.13 -10.53 2.91
N MET A 344 -16.19 -9.24 2.51
CA MET A 344 -15.36 -8.17 3.09
C MET A 344 -15.98 -7.55 4.36
N ALA A 345 -17.26 -7.70 4.62
CA ALA A 345 -17.93 -7.11 5.78
C ALA A 345 -17.29 -7.47 7.13
N PRO A 346 -16.90 -8.74 7.40
CA PRO A 346 -16.22 -9.10 8.64
C PRO A 346 -14.85 -8.40 8.78
N TYR A 347 -14.11 -8.19 7.71
CA TYR A 347 -12.82 -7.48 7.76
C TYR A 347 -13.02 -6.01 8.12
N THR A 348 -14.02 -5.35 7.53
CA THR A 348 -14.39 -3.98 7.90
C THR A 348 -14.71 -3.87 9.38
N LEU A 349 -15.52 -4.79 9.89
CA LEU A 349 -15.88 -4.83 11.32
C LEU A 349 -14.65 -5.09 12.20
N LEU A 350 -13.79 -6.05 11.83
CA LEU A 350 -12.56 -6.36 12.57
C LEU A 350 -11.62 -5.15 12.60
N THR A 351 -11.49 -4.42 11.50
CA THR A 351 -10.65 -3.21 11.42
C THR A 351 -11.20 -2.12 12.32
N ALA A 352 -12.49 -1.81 12.23
CA ALA A 352 -13.12 -0.80 13.05
C ALA A 352 -13.04 -1.15 14.54
N LEU A 353 -13.46 -2.36 14.93
CA LEU A 353 -13.38 -2.83 16.31
C LEU A 353 -11.94 -2.94 16.81
N GLY A 354 -11.00 -3.35 15.93
CA GLY A 354 -9.59 -3.44 16.25
C GLY A 354 -9.00 -2.08 16.60
N VAL A 355 -9.18 -1.08 15.74
CA VAL A 355 -8.63 0.28 15.95
C VAL A 355 -9.31 0.98 17.12
N ILE A 356 -10.64 1.01 17.14
CA ILE A 356 -11.42 1.69 18.19
C ILE A 356 -11.26 0.97 19.54
N GLY A 357 -11.35 -0.36 19.55
CA GLY A 357 -11.17 -1.17 20.74
C GLY A 357 -9.76 -1.00 21.31
N TRP A 358 -8.72 -1.01 20.47
CA TRP A 358 -7.34 -0.77 20.90
C TRP A 358 -7.18 0.60 21.55
N PHE A 359 -7.79 1.64 20.98
CA PHE A 359 -7.79 2.98 21.56
C PHE A 359 -8.42 3.02 22.96
N PHE A 360 -9.60 2.43 23.15
CA PHE A 360 -10.32 2.50 24.42
C PHE A 360 -9.76 1.56 25.50
N THR A 361 -9.32 0.36 25.13
CA THR A 361 -8.86 -0.65 26.08
C THR A 361 -7.40 -0.49 26.47
N ASN A 362 -6.59 0.17 25.65
CA ASN A 362 -5.17 0.35 25.93
C ASN A 362 -4.93 1.51 26.88
N ARG A 363 -5.18 1.28 28.17
CA ARG A 363 -4.87 2.25 29.26
C ARG A 363 -3.42 2.19 29.71
N GLY A 364 -2.60 1.31 29.10
CA GLY A 364 -1.19 1.13 29.43
C GLY A 364 -0.36 2.40 29.18
N SER A 365 0.89 2.35 29.61
CA SER A 365 1.87 3.39 29.36
C SER A 365 2.68 3.09 28.10
N GLY A 366 3.29 4.14 27.56
CA GLY A 366 4.35 3.99 26.57
C GLY A 366 3.90 3.76 25.14
N ILE A 367 4.69 2.99 24.41
CA ILE A 367 4.62 2.85 22.94
C ILE A 367 3.23 2.39 22.49
N SER A 368 2.66 1.35 23.11
CA SER A 368 1.36 0.81 22.66
C SER A 368 0.24 1.84 22.75
N ARG A 369 0.20 2.68 23.79
CA ARG A 369 -0.82 3.74 23.95
C ARG A 369 -0.69 4.81 22.86
N SER A 370 0.52 5.28 22.60
CA SER A 370 0.73 6.29 21.54
C SER A 370 0.34 5.79 20.16
N TRP A 371 0.64 4.52 19.83
CA TRP A 371 0.24 3.91 18.57
C TRP A 371 -1.27 3.73 18.46
N SER A 372 -1.98 3.35 19.54
CA SER A 372 -3.44 3.21 19.50
C SER A 372 -4.14 4.55 19.26
N ILE A 373 -3.63 5.63 19.87
CA ILE A 373 -4.15 6.99 19.63
C ILE A 373 -3.87 7.44 18.20
N ALA A 374 -2.65 7.22 17.70
CA ALA A 374 -2.27 7.59 16.34
C ALA A 374 -3.11 6.84 15.29
N ALA A 375 -3.34 5.54 15.49
CA ALA A 375 -4.20 4.73 14.62
C ALA A 375 -5.65 5.24 14.60
N ALA A 376 -6.21 5.60 15.75
CA ALA A 376 -7.55 6.16 15.84
C ALA A 376 -7.66 7.53 15.14
N ILE A 377 -6.66 8.42 15.32
CA ILE A 377 -6.59 9.69 14.61
C ILE A 377 -6.51 9.45 13.09
N ALA A 378 -5.62 8.57 12.64
CA ALA A 378 -5.43 8.29 11.24
C ALA A 378 -6.70 7.73 10.57
N SER A 379 -7.41 6.84 11.26
CA SER A 379 -8.63 6.21 10.72
C SER A 379 -9.78 7.18 10.50
N VAL A 380 -9.83 8.30 11.22
CA VAL A 380 -10.94 9.26 11.15
C VAL A 380 -10.54 10.55 10.42
N ALA A 381 -9.28 11.00 10.58
CA ALA A 381 -8.89 12.34 10.12
C ALA A 381 -8.18 12.35 8.76
N PHE A 382 -7.50 11.25 8.36
CA PHE A 382 -6.62 11.35 7.19
C PHE A 382 -7.37 11.44 5.85
N ALA A 383 -8.49 10.74 5.69
CA ALA A 383 -9.28 10.90 4.47
C ALA A 383 -9.93 12.29 4.35
N PRO A 384 -10.55 12.87 5.40
CA PRO A 384 -10.97 14.27 5.36
C PRO A 384 -9.84 15.25 5.06
N LEU A 385 -8.66 15.06 5.67
CA LEU A 385 -7.48 15.92 5.39
C LEU A 385 -7.04 15.81 3.93
N MET A 386 -7.14 14.63 3.33
CA MET A 386 -6.85 14.46 1.90
C MET A 386 -7.83 15.25 1.03
N LEU A 387 -9.15 15.23 1.34
CA LEU A 387 -10.13 16.06 0.62
C LEU A 387 -9.81 17.55 0.72
N VAL A 388 -9.46 18.03 1.92
CA VAL A 388 -9.03 19.42 2.12
C VAL A 388 -7.78 19.73 1.30
N GLY A 389 -6.81 18.84 1.29
CA GLY A 389 -5.59 18.98 0.50
C GLY A 389 -5.88 19.04 -1.02
N MET A 390 -6.76 18.18 -1.53
CA MET A 390 -7.20 18.21 -2.93
C MET A 390 -7.91 19.53 -3.27
N GLN A 391 -8.83 19.98 -2.43
CA GLN A 391 -9.52 21.28 -2.64
C GLN A 391 -8.54 22.44 -2.71
N ILE A 392 -7.51 22.45 -1.86
CA ILE A 392 -6.51 23.53 -1.85
C ILE A 392 -5.58 23.43 -3.08
N ALA A 393 -5.15 22.22 -3.46
CA ALA A 393 -4.15 22.02 -4.51
C ALA A 393 -4.76 22.02 -5.92
N LEU A 394 -5.98 21.50 -6.09
CA LEU A 394 -6.62 21.25 -7.39
C LEU A 394 -7.87 22.11 -7.61
N GLY A 395 -8.38 22.79 -6.58
CA GLY A 395 -9.64 23.54 -6.65
C GLY A 395 -10.90 22.67 -6.67
N SER A 396 -10.75 21.34 -6.66
CA SER A 396 -11.84 20.36 -6.72
C SER A 396 -11.53 19.14 -5.85
N VAL A 397 -12.53 18.31 -5.58
CA VAL A 397 -12.36 17.07 -4.81
C VAL A 397 -12.92 15.87 -5.58
N ALA A 398 -12.26 14.71 -5.39
CA ALA A 398 -12.75 13.41 -5.83
C ALA A 398 -13.12 12.56 -4.61
N PRO A 399 -14.02 11.58 -4.75
CA PRO A 399 -14.27 10.60 -3.71
C PRO A 399 -12.98 9.86 -3.33
N ILE A 400 -12.70 9.78 -2.02
CA ILE A 400 -11.52 9.07 -1.55
C ILE A 400 -11.74 7.57 -1.67
N SER A 401 -10.87 6.89 -2.39
CA SER A 401 -10.92 5.44 -2.51
C SER A 401 -10.45 4.77 -1.20
N PRO A 402 -11.22 3.79 -0.66
CA PRO A 402 -10.82 3.02 0.50
C PRO A 402 -9.48 2.28 0.34
N ARG A 403 -9.06 1.97 -0.89
CA ARG A 403 -7.77 1.30 -1.19
C ARG A 403 -6.56 2.07 -0.68
N TYR A 404 -6.67 3.40 -0.53
CA TYR A 404 -5.59 4.22 0.03
C TYR A 404 -5.29 3.90 1.51
N ALA A 405 -6.20 3.20 2.20
CA ALA A 405 -5.96 2.68 3.53
C ALA A 405 -4.98 1.49 3.57
N LEU A 406 -4.63 0.87 2.44
CA LEU A 406 -3.72 -0.28 2.40
C LEU A 406 -2.35 0.05 3.02
N VAL A 407 -1.87 1.28 2.88
CA VAL A 407 -0.63 1.74 3.53
C VAL A 407 -0.74 1.80 5.06
N LEU A 408 -1.94 2.01 5.61
CA LEU A 408 -2.24 2.03 7.05
C LEU A 408 -2.58 0.63 7.59
N ALA A 409 -2.97 -0.30 6.74
CA ALA A 409 -3.41 -1.65 7.10
C ALA A 409 -2.43 -2.37 8.05
N PRO A 410 -1.09 -2.31 7.89
CA PRO A 410 -0.17 -2.93 8.83
C PRO A 410 -0.37 -2.51 10.29
N VAL A 411 -0.68 -1.22 10.53
CA VAL A 411 -0.93 -0.70 11.89
C VAL A 411 -2.34 -1.07 12.37
N PHE A 412 -3.34 -1.05 11.51
CA PHE A 412 -4.70 -1.46 11.85
C PHE A 412 -4.76 -2.96 12.22
N LEU A 413 -4.01 -3.80 11.52
CA LEU A 413 -3.85 -5.22 11.87
C LEU A 413 -3.20 -5.42 13.24
N ILE A 414 -2.28 -4.54 13.67
CA ILE A 414 -1.79 -4.54 15.06
C ILE A 414 -2.92 -4.22 16.04
N GLY A 415 -3.83 -3.30 15.70
CA GLY A 415 -5.03 -3.01 16.49
C GLY A 415 -5.91 -4.25 16.65
N ILE A 416 -6.20 -4.97 15.57
CA ILE A 416 -6.94 -6.24 15.60
C ILE A 416 -6.22 -7.26 16.51
N ALA A 417 -4.90 -7.41 16.35
CA ALA A 417 -4.09 -8.31 17.16
C ALA A 417 -4.12 -7.95 18.64
N ALA A 418 -4.12 -6.67 18.98
CA ALA A 418 -4.18 -6.20 20.36
C ALA A 418 -5.51 -6.52 21.04
N MET A 419 -6.58 -6.61 20.25
CA MET A 419 -7.94 -6.95 20.71
C MET A 419 -8.20 -8.47 20.75
N THR A 420 -7.49 -9.24 19.93
CA THR A 420 -7.62 -10.71 19.85
C THR A 420 -6.81 -11.36 20.96
N ARG A 421 -7.44 -11.56 22.13
CA ARG A 421 -6.75 -12.01 23.37
C ARG A 421 -6.96 -13.49 23.72
N ASN A 422 -7.94 -14.15 23.14
CA ASN A 422 -8.25 -15.55 23.43
C ASN A 422 -8.01 -16.46 22.22
N SER A 423 -7.95 -17.77 22.47
CA SER A 423 -7.71 -18.77 21.44
C SER A 423 -8.85 -18.87 20.43
N ILE A 424 -10.11 -18.73 20.87
CA ILE A 424 -11.28 -18.80 19.99
C ILE A 424 -11.24 -17.67 18.98
N ALA A 425 -11.04 -16.42 19.42
CA ALA A 425 -10.92 -15.27 18.51
C ALA A 425 -9.75 -15.42 17.53
N THR A 426 -8.62 -16.00 17.98
CA THR A 426 -7.48 -16.31 17.11
C THR A 426 -7.85 -17.30 16.01
N TRP A 427 -8.58 -18.37 16.36
CA TRP A 427 -9.06 -19.34 15.38
C TRP A 427 -10.09 -18.75 14.42
N ILE A 428 -11.00 -17.90 14.88
CA ILE A 428 -11.94 -17.17 14.00
C ILE A 428 -11.19 -16.34 12.97
N VAL A 429 -10.18 -15.57 13.39
CA VAL A 429 -9.34 -14.76 12.48
C VAL A 429 -8.59 -15.64 11.49
N LEU A 430 -8.05 -16.79 11.92
CA LEU A 430 -7.35 -17.72 11.06
C LEU A 430 -8.28 -18.36 10.01
N VAL A 431 -9.43 -18.87 10.44
CA VAL A 431 -10.42 -19.51 9.55
C VAL A 431 -10.95 -18.49 8.54
N TYR A 432 -11.29 -17.30 9.00
CA TYR A 432 -11.74 -16.23 8.13
C TYR A 432 -10.66 -15.82 7.10
N GLY A 433 -9.41 -15.64 7.54
CA GLY A 433 -8.31 -15.32 6.63
C GLY A 433 -8.04 -16.45 5.62
N GLY A 434 -8.14 -17.71 6.07
CA GLY A 434 -8.05 -18.88 5.19
C GLY A 434 -9.15 -18.89 4.14
N ALA A 435 -10.40 -18.65 4.55
CA ALA A 435 -11.54 -18.59 3.64
C ALA A 435 -11.39 -17.47 2.58
N LEU A 436 -10.99 -16.27 3.01
CA LEU A 436 -10.73 -15.16 2.09
C LEU A 436 -9.63 -15.49 1.07
N SER A 437 -8.52 -16.09 1.54
CA SER A 437 -7.43 -16.48 0.63
C SER A 437 -7.87 -17.56 -0.37
N VAL A 438 -8.74 -18.50 0.05
CA VAL A 438 -9.31 -19.50 -0.86
C VAL A 438 -10.26 -18.85 -1.87
N PHE A 439 -11.13 -17.94 -1.43
CA PHE A 439 -12.01 -17.22 -2.36
C PHE A 439 -11.22 -16.37 -3.35
N ALA A 440 -10.15 -15.72 -2.91
CA ALA A 440 -9.25 -14.98 -3.80
C ALA A 440 -8.54 -15.92 -4.79
N LEU A 441 -8.08 -17.10 -4.34
CA LEU A 441 -7.45 -18.11 -5.19
C LEU A 441 -8.39 -18.64 -6.28
N LEU A 442 -9.68 -18.77 -5.97
CA LEU A 442 -10.71 -19.25 -6.87
C LEU A 442 -11.32 -18.14 -7.77
N GLY A 443 -10.84 -16.90 -7.65
CA GLY A 443 -11.31 -15.79 -8.46
C GLY A 443 -12.66 -15.21 -8.05
N PHE A 444 -13.14 -15.46 -6.84
CA PHE A 444 -14.40 -14.87 -6.36
C PHE A 444 -14.23 -13.45 -5.78
N ILE A 445 -13.00 -12.98 -5.62
CA ILE A 445 -12.67 -11.67 -5.07
C ILE A 445 -11.88 -10.87 -6.13
N HIS A 446 -12.63 -10.36 -7.11
CA HIS A 446 -12.11 -9.49 -8.17
C HIS A 446 -12.64 -8.07 -8.01
#